data_26bf7a5ae25d4647ade01598c6cb3da8
#
_entry.id   26bf7a5ae25d4647ade01598c6cb3da8
#
_cell.length_a   1.000
_cell.length_b   1.000
_cell.length_c   1.000
_cell.angle_alpha   90.00
_cell.angle_beta   90.00
_cell.angle_gamma   90.00
#
_symmetry.space_group_name_H-M   'P 1'
#
loop_
_entity.id
_entity.type
_entity.pdbx_description
1 polymer ?
#
loop_
_entity_poly.entity_id
_entity_poly.type
_entity_poly.pdbx_seq_one_letter_code
_entity_poly.pdbx_strand_id
1 'polypeptide(L)'
;MSMPALFKGRLSIPAIGSPLFIVSGPDLVIAQCKAGIVGSFPALNARPAALLDEWLHRIKEELAAHDKAHPDRLSAPFAVNQIVHKSNNRLDQDLAVCEKHKVPMVITSLGAREELNQAVHAWGGITFHDVINQKFAHKAVEKGADGLVLVAAGAGGHAGAISPFAFVAETRQWFDGPIALSGAIGHGRAIRAARVLGADFAYIGSAFIATQEANAPDNYKSMIAASSADDIVYSNLFTGVHSNYLKPSIVAAGMDPDNLPVSDPSKMNFGTDASGERNKPKAWKEIWGSGQGIGSVDKVVPVDRKSVV
;
A
#
# COMPACT_ATOMS: atom_id res chain seq x y z
N MET A 1 -10.47 21.75 2.81
CA MET A 1 -9.51 21.23 1.81
C MET A 1 -10.26 20.64 0.63
N SER A 2 -9.83 20.88 -0.58
CA SER A 2 -10.52 20.33 -1.77
C SER A 2 -9.84 19.01 -2.15
N MET A 3 -10.62 17.93 -2.16
CA MET A 3 -10.23 16.64 -2.75
C MET A 3 -9.66 16.88 -4.16
N PRO A 4 -8.48 16.33 -4.51
CA PRO A 4 -7.95 16.44 -5.86
C PRO A 4 -8.98 16.05 -6.92
N ALA A 5 -8.97 16.76 -8.06
CA ALA A 5 -9.96 16.56 -9.13
C ALA A 5 -10.06 15.10 -9.62
N LEU A 6 -8.92 14.40 -9.60
CA LEU A 6 -8.79 12.98 -9.93
C LEU A 6 -9.82 12.07 -9.22
N PHE A 7 -10.17 12.39 -7.98
CA PHE A 7 -11.02 11.55 -7.13
C PHE A 7 -12.49 11.99 -7.10
N LYS A 8 -12.81 13.20 -7.60
CA LYS A 8 -14.16 13.75 -7.52
C LYS A 8 -15.16 12.92 -8.32
N GLY A 9 -16.24 12.47 -7.66
CA GLY A 9 -17.30 11.67 -8.27
C GLY A 9 -16.93 10.23 -8.62
N ARG A 10 -15.73 9.76 -8.20
CA ARG A 10 -15.24 8.41 -8.52
C ARG A 10 -15.08 7.50 -7.31
N LEU A 11 -15.22 8.02 -6.10
CA LEU A 11 -15.05 7.24 -4.89
C LEU A 11 -16.39 6.94 -4.23
N SER A 12 -16.67 5.67 -3.96
CA SER A 12 -17.79 5.23 -3.12
C SER A 12 -17.49 5.48 -1.65
N ILE A 13 -16.23 5.25 -1.25
CA ILE A 13 -15.69 5.55 0.06
C ILE A 13 -14.30 6.18 -0.07
N PRO A 14 -13.88 7.06 0.82
CA PRO A 14 -12.58 7.70 0.76
C PRO A 14 -11.48 6.75 1.26
N ALA A 15 -11.16 5.76 0.45
CA ALA A 15 -10.17 4.74 0.78
C ALA A 15 -9.24 4.45 -0.40
N ILE A 16 -8.00 4.12 -0.06
CA ILE A 16 -6.96 3.63 -0.96
C ILE A 16 -6.58 2.22 -0.50
N GLY A 17 -6.70 1.23 -1.38
CA GLY A 17 -6.11 -0.09 -1.17
C GLY A 17 -4.60 0.02 -1.25
N SER A 18 -3.88 -0.31 -0.16
CA SER A 18 -2.43 -0.18 -0.14
C SER A 18 -1.75 -1.18 -1.10
N PRO A 19 -0.60 -0.81 -1.69
CA PRO A 19 0.13 -1.68 -2.61
C PRO A 19 0.80 -2.82 -1.81
N LEU A 20 0.25 -4.01 -1.92
CA LEU A 20 0.72 -5.18 -1.17
C LEU A 20 1.73 -5.97 -1.98
N PHE A 21 2.95 -6.10 -1.46
CA PHE A 21 4.02 -6.86 -2.12
C PHE A 21 3.59 -8.32 -2.35
N ILE A 22 3.77 -8.81 -3.57
CA ILE A 22 3.32 -10.12 -4.09
C ILE A 22 1.79 -10.23 -4.22
N VAL A 23 1.03 -9.66 -3.33
CA VAL A 23 -0.42 -9.85 -3.18
C VAL A 23 -1.23 -9.00 -4.16
N SER A 24 -0.87 -7.71 -4.33
CA SER A 24 -1.58 -6.83 -5.24
C SER A 24 -1.18 -7.09 -6.69
N GLY A 25 -2.15 -7.48 -7.50
CA GLY A 25 -2.05 -7.63 -8.94
C GLY A 25 -3.23 -6.98 -9.65
N PRO A 26 -3.35 -7.10 -10.99
CA PRO A 26 -4.43 -6.49 -11.76
C PRO A 26 -5.82 -6.85 -11.25
N ASP A 27 -6.09 -8.11 -10.87
CA ASP A 27 -7.40 -8.56 -10.41
C ASP A 27 -7.87 -7.77 -9.18
N LEU A 28 -6.99 -7.65 -8.17
CA LEU A 28 -7.30 -6.90 -6.96
C LEU A 28 -7.50 -5.41 -7.25
N VAL A 29 -6.60 -4.81 -8.05
CA VAL A 29 -6.68 -3.38 -8.40
C VAL A 29 -7.96 -3.06 -9.17
N ILE A 30 -8.30 -3.87 -10.16
CA ILE A 30 -9.52 -3.70 -10.97
C ILE A 30 -10.76 -3.82 -10.09
N ALA A 31 -10.81 -4.83 -9.21
CA ALA A 31 -11.94 -5.01 -8.30
C ALA A 31 -12.09 -3.83 -7.34
N GLN A 32 -10.99 -3.32 -6.76
CA GLN A 32 -10.98 -2.14 -5.91
C GLN A 32 -11.49 -0.90 -6.65
N CYS A 33 -10.97 -0.64 -7.85
CA CYS A 33 -11.38 0.53 -8.64
C CYS A 33 -12.86 0.45 -9.04
N LYS A 34 -13.36 -0.71 -9.49
CA LYS A 34 -14.78 -0.94 -9.81
C LYS A 34 -15.69 -0.80 -8.59
N ALA A 35 -15.18 -1.08 -7.39
CA ALA A 35 -15.88 -0.87 -6.12
C ALA A 35 -15.86 0.61 -5.64
N GLY A 36 -15.19 1.50 -6.35
CA GLY A 36 -15.06 2.92 -6.00
C GLY A 36 -14.02 3.20 -4.91
N ILE A 37 -12.98 2.38 -4.84
CA ILE A 37 -11.80 2.52 -3.97
C ILE A 37 -10.58 2.67 -4.86
N VAL A 38 -9.65 3.56 -4.53
CA VAL A 38 -8.39 3.64 -5.27
C VAL A 38 -7.63 2.31 -5.11
N GLY A 39 -7.49 1.56 -6.20
CA GLY A 39 -6.71 0.32 -6.21
C GLY A 39 -5.23 0.61 -6.43
N SER A 40 -4.33 -0.14 -5.78
CA SER A 40 -2.90 0.06 -6.01
C SER A 40 -2.08 -1.24 -5.98
N PHE A 41 -0.94 -1.21 -6.66
CA PHE A 41 0.03 -2.31 -6.65
C PHE A 41 1.47 -1.80 -6.76
N PRO A 42 2.47 -2.54 -6.21
CA PRO A 42 3.87 -2.24 -6.43
C PRO A 42 4.31 -2.59 -7.86
N ALA A 43 5.01 -1.69 -8.56
CA ALA A 43 5.61 -1.99 -9.87
C ALA A 43 6.49 -3.23 -9.81
N LEU A 44 7.19 -3.44 -8.69
CA LEU A 44 8.04 -4.61 -8.46
C LEU A 44 7.29 -5.95 -8.38
N ASN A 45 5.95 -5.96 -8.30
CA ASN A 45 5.16 -7.20 -8.38
C ASN A 45 5.08 -7.75 -9.81
N ALA A 46 5.17 -6.89 -10.82
CA ALA A 46 5.24 -7.31 -12.21
C ALA A 46 6.64 -7.91 -12.50
N ARG A 47 6.69 -9.24 -12.64
CA ARG A 47 7.94 -10.00 -12.86
C ARG A 47 7.73 -11.05 -13.95
N PRO A 48 8.47 -10.97 -15.06
CA PRO A 48 9.51 -10.00 -15.42
C PRO A 48 8.97 -8.57 -15.58
N ALA A 49 9.89 -7.57 -15.67
CA ALA A 49 9.53 -6.14 -15.75
C ALA A 49 8.58 -5.81 -16.92
N ALA A 50 8.65 -6.55 -18.03
CA ALA A 50 7.76 -6.39 -19.19
C ALA A 50 6.27 -6.54 -18.83
N LEU A 51 5.94 -7.36 -17.83
CA LEU A 51 4.56 -7.52 -17.36
C LEU A 51 3.93 -6.24 -16.83
N LEU A 52 4.71 -5.23 -16.44
CA LEU A 52 4.14 -3.97 -15.97
C LEU A 52 3.33 -3.28 -17.07
N ASP A 53 3.82 -3.31 -18.30
CA ASP A 53 3.12 -2.74 -19.47
C ASP A 53 1.79 -3.46 -19.74
N GLU A 54 1.80 -4.80 -19.70
CA GLU A 54 0.61 -5.63 -19.89
C GLU A 54 -0.42 -5.40 -18.77
N TRP A 55 0.03 -5.32 -17.52
CA TRP A 55 -0.85 -5.07 -16.38
C TRP A 55 -1.53 -3.72 -16.46
N LEU A 56 -0.78 -2.67 -16.80
CA LEU A 56 -1.33 -1.32 -16.94
C LEU A 56 -2.29 -1.23 -18.11
N HIS A 57 -2.00 -1.89 -19.22
CA HIS A 57 -2.91 -1.98 -20.36
C HIS A 57 -4.23 -2.63 -19.94
N ARG A 58 -4.18 -3.83 -19.35
CA ARG A 58 -5.35 -4.56 -18.87
C ARG A 58 -6.19 -3.76 -17.88
N ILE A 59 -5.54 -3.14 -16.86
CA ILE A 59 -6.26 -2.32 -15.87
C ILE A 59 -7.03 -1.19 -16.56
N LYS A 60 -6.39 -0.47 -17.47
CA LYS A 60 -7.03 0.65 -18.20
C LYS A 60 -8.19 0.19 -19.07
N GLU A 61 -8.04 -0.91 -19.80
CA GLU A 61 -9.13 -1.47 -20.63
C GLU A 61 -10.33 -1.88 -19.78
N GLU A 62 -10.08 -2.63 -18.70
CA GLU A 62 -11.14 -3.12 -17.82
C GLU A 62 -11.89 -1.98 -17.10
N LEU A 63 -11.18 -0.92 -16.69
CA LEU A 63 -11.79 0.23 -16.07
C LEU A 63 -12.55 1.09 -17.10
N ALA A 64 -12.03 1.26 -18.30
CA ALA A 64 -12.73 1.96 -19.37
C ALA A 64 -14.01 1.22 -19.82
N ALA A 65 -13.96 -0.11 -19.90
CA ALA A 65 -15.13 -0.94 -20.18
C ALA A 65 -16.19 -0.81 -19.08
N HIS A 66 -15.77 -0.81 -17.80
CA HIS A 66 -16.66 -0.58 -16.68
C HIS A 66 -17.32 0.80 -16.73
N ASP A 67 -16.55 1.85 -16.94
CA ASP A 67 -17.03 3.23 -16.97
C ASP A 67 -18.05 3.43 -18.12
N LYS A 68 -17.82 2.79 -19.27
CA LYS A 68 -18.75 2.79 -20.39
C LYS A 68 -20.08 2.08 -20.06
N ALA A 69 -20.00 0.97 -19.34
CA ALA A 69 -21.17 0.19 -18.94
C ALA A 69 -21.94 0.82 -17.75
N HIS A 70 -21.27 1.63 -16.94
CA HIS A 70 -21.79 2.19 -15.70
C HIS A 70 -21.50 3.70 -15.59
N PRO A 71 -22.06 4.55 -16.48
CA PRO A 71 -21.75 5.98 -16.53
C PRO A 71 -22.10 6.74 -15.25
N ASP A 72 -23.07 6.22 -14.49
CA ASP A 72 -23.49 6.79 -13.18
C ASP A 72 -22.62 6.34 -12.01
N ARG A 73 -21.72 5.36 -12.20
CA ARG A 73 -20.83 4.81 -11.19
C ARG A 73 -19.46 4.52 -11.78
N LEU A 74 -18.73 5.58 -12.07
CA LEU A 74 -17.39 5.49 -12.63
C LEU A 74 -16.43 4.78 -11.67
N SER A 75 -15.48 4.04 -12.23
CA SER A 75 -14.40 3.42 -11.47
C SER A 75 -13.52 4.47 -10.78
N ALA A 76 -12.99 4.16 -9.60
CA ALA A 76 -11.94 4.95 -8.97
C ALA A 76 -10.65 4.90 -9.81
N PRO A 77 -9.76 5.90 -9.69
CA PRO A 77 -8.44 5.83 -10.30
C PRO A 77 -7.59 4.75 -9.64
N PHE A 78 -6.60 4.22 -10.37
CA PHE A 78 -5.61 3.33 -9.80
C PHE A 78 -4.29 4.04 -9.50
N ALA A 79 -3.44 3.41 -8.69
CA ALA A 79 -2.11 3.90 -8.37
C ALA A 79 -1.04 2.81 -8.58
N VAL A 80 0.18 3.23 -8.92
CA VAL A 80 1.36 2.37 -8.96
C VAL A 80 2.35 2.80 -7.89
N ASN A 81 2.79 1.86 -7.05
CA ASN A 81 3.82 2.14 -6.07
C ASN A 81 5.22 1.94 -6.66
N GLN A 82 6.09 2.92 -6.41
CA GLN A 82 7.49 2.93 -6.78
C GLN A 82 8.37 2.95 -5.52
N ILE A 83 9.24 1.95 -5.40
CA ILE A 83 10.28 1.92 -4.36
C ILE A 83 11.45 2.77 -4.82
N VAL A 84 11.70 3.90 -4.13
CA VAL A 84 12.72 4.89 -4.52
C VAL A 84 14.10 4.60 -3.95
N HIS A 85 14.23 3.53 -3.15
CA HIS A 85 15.50 3.13 -2.57
C HIS A 85 16.56 2.82 -3.65
N LYS A 86 17.83 3.21 -3.40
CA LYS A 86 18.97 3.05 -4.32
C LYS A 86 19.23 1.62 -4.81
N SER A 87 18.76 0.62 -4.07
CA SER A 87 18.85 -0.80 -4.46
C SER A 87 17.81 -1.23 -5.50
N ASN A 88 16.82 -0.37 -5.81
CA ASN A 88 15.87 -0.66 -6.88
C ASN A 88 16.46 -0.25 -8.23
N ASN A 89 16.99 -1.22 -8.96
CA ASN A 89 17.59 -1.01 -10.28
C ASN A 89 16.55 -0.93 -11.43
N ARG A 90 15.25 -1.07 -11.12
CA ARG A 90 14.16 -1.01 -12.10
C ARG A 90 13.44 0.33 -12.13
N LEU A 91 13.73 1.24 -11.18
CA LEU A 91 12.93 2.44 -10.94
C LEU A 91 12.72 3.27 -12.21
N ASP A 92 13.78 3.57 -12.95
CA ASP A 92 13.69 4.43 -14.13
C ASP A 92 12.95 3.73 -15.29
N GLN A 93 13.14 2.41 -15.46
CA GLN A 93 12.39 1.61 -16.44
C GLN A 93 10.91 1.55 -16.09
N ASP A 94 10.57 1.26 -14.83
CA ASP A 94 9.18 1.17 -14.37
C ASP A 94 8.48 2.53 -14.45
N LEU A 95 9.22 3.62 -14.19
CA LEU A 95 8.70 4.99 -14.32
C LEU A 95 8.37 5.34 -15.78
N ALA A 96 9.24 4.97 -16.74
CA ALA A 96 8.97 5.17 -18.17
C ALA A 96 7.71 4.43 -18.64
N VAL A 97 7.45 3.22 -18.11
CA VAL A 97 6.20 2.50 -18.39
C VAL A 97 5.00 3.21 -17.76
N CYS A 98 5.13 3.75 -16.54
CA CYS A 98 4.07 4.55 -15.91
C CYS A 98 3.75 5.82 -16.72
N GLU A 99 4.76 6.51 -17.25
CA GLU A 99 4.60 7.67 -18.15
C GLU A 99 3.87 7.29 -19.43
N LYS A 100 4.29 6.22 -20.12
CA LYS A 100 3.63 5.69 -21.32
C LYS A 100 2.13 5.50 -21.12
N HIS A 101 1.73 4.96 -19.97
CA HIS A 101 0.35 4.71 -19.62
C HIS A 101 -0.36 5.90 -18.97
N LYS A 102 0.35 7.00 -18.69
CA LYS A 102 -0.14 8.17 -17.94
C LYS A 102 -0.82 7.73 -16.64
N VAL A 103 -0.08 6.99 -15.81
CA VAL A 103 -0.59 6.48 -14.54
C VAL A 103 -1.12 7.65 -13.69
N PRO A 104 -2.40 7.63 -13.28
CA PRO A 104 -3.02 8.81 -12.68
C PRO A 104 -2.46 9.16 -11.29
N MET A 105 -1.96 8.16 -10.55
CA MET A 105 -1.37 8.36 -9.23
C MET A 105 -0.16 7.45 -9.04
N VAL A 106 0.93 8.01 -8.56
CA VAL A 106 2.12 7.25 -8.15
C VAL A 106 2.28 7.38 -6.63
N ILE A 107 2.50 6.23 -5.96
CA ILE A 107 2.83 6.19 -4.54
C ILE A 107 4.32 5.91 -4.42
N THR A 108 5.09 6.80 -3.80
CA THR A 108 6.53 6.62 -3.61
C THR A 108 6.86 6.17 -2.20
N SER A 109 7.78 5.22 -2.07
CA SER A 109 8.18 4.62 -0.78
C SER A 109 9.69 4.54 -0.65
N LEU A 110 10.20 4.63 0.59
CA LEU A 110 11.61 4.45 0.95
C LEU A 110 12.59 5.47 0.31
N GLY A 111 12.14 6.68 0.13
CA GLY A 111 12.93 7.80 -0.38
C GLY A 111 12.08 8.76 -1.21
N ALA A 112 12.39 10.06 -1.15
CA ALA A 112 11.75 11.10 -1.93
C ALA A 112 12.73 11.64 -2.98
N ARG A 113 12.32 11.62 -4.26
CA ARG A 113 13.09 12.16 -5.40
C ARG A 113 12.26 13.20 -6.14
N GLU A 114 12.80 14.39 -6.22
CA GLU A 114 12.15 15.53 -6.88
C GLU A 114 11.94 15.27 -8.37
N GLU A 115 12.93 14.68 -9.05
CA GLU A 115 12.87 14.38 -10.48
C GLU A 115 11.75 13.39 -10.80
N LEU A 116 11.47 12.44 -9.89
CA LEU A 116 10.36 11.51 -10.05
C LEU A 116 9.02 12.24 -9.96
N ASN A 117 8.86 13.11 -8.96
CA ASN A 117 7.62 13.87 -8.79
C ASN A 117 7.38 14.80 -9.99
N GLN A 118 8.43 15.49 -10.47
CA GLN A 118 8.37 16.33 -11.67
C GLN A 118 7.97 15.53 -12.92
N ALA A 119 8.51 14.32 -13.10
CA ALA A 119 8.14 13.45 -14.20
C ALA A 119 6.66 13.06 -14.12
N VAL A 120 6.16 12.66 -12.94
CA VAL A 120 4.74 12.32 -12.74
C VAL A 120 3.84 13.51 -13.07
N HIS A 121 4.19 14.71 -12.61
CA HIS A 121 3.45 15.93 -12.91
C HIS A 121 3.45 16.26 -14.41
N ALA A 122 4.56 16.00 -15.11
CA ALA A 122 4.68 16.29 -16.55
C ALA A 122 3.66 15.52 -17.40
N TRP A 123 3.26 14.33 -17.00
CA TRP A 123 2.17 13.59 -17.70
C TRP A 123 0.77 13.80 -17.08
N GLY A 124 0.64 14.67 -16.07
CA GLY A 124 -0.63 15.01 -15.43
C GLY A 124 -1.04 14.07 -14.29
N GLY A 125 -0.14 13.23 -13.79
CA GLY A 125 -0.35 12.41 -12.60
C GLY A 125 -0.10 13.18 -11.30
N ILE A 126 -0.44 12.57 -10.17
CA ILE A 126 -0.14 13.08 -8.82
C ILE A 126 0.73 12.07 -8.06
N THR A 127 1.49 12.57 -7.07
CA THR A 127 2.36 11.75 -6.23
C THR A 127 1.94 11.79 -4.76
N PHE A 128 1.79 10.61 -4.15
CA PHE A 128 1.70 10.47 -2.70
C PHE A 128 2.97 9.81 -2.19
N HIS A 129 3.42 10.19 -1.00
CA HIS A 129 4.64 9.63 -0.42
C HIS A 129 4.38 8.98 0.94
N ASP A 130 4.87 7.73 1.12
CA ASP A 130 4.81 7.00 2.39
C ASP A 130 5.78 7.60 3.40
N VAL A 131 5.28 8.02 4.55
CA VAL A 131 6.07 8.60 5.63
C VAL A 131 5.74 7.99 6.98
N ILE A 132 6.74 7.86 7.84
CA ILE A 132 6.61 7.28 9.17
C ILE A 132 6.84 8.29 10.31
N ASN A 133 7.20 9.53 9.98
CA ASN A 133 7.41 10.63 10.94
C ASN A 133 7.38 11.99 10.24
N GLN A 134 7.33 13.06 11.03
CA GLN A 134 7.25 14.45 10.54
C GLN A 134 8.48 14.84 9.67
N LYS A 135 9.69 14.41 10.06
CA LYS A 135 10.90 14.71 9.28
C LYS A 135 10.81 14.21 7.83
N PHE A 136 10.31 12.99 7.63
CA PHE A 136 10.12 12.45 6.29
C PHE A 136 8.91 13.08 5.59
N ALA A 137 7.86 13.47 6.31
CA ALA A 137 6.71 14.17 5.76
C ALA A 137 7.12 15.55 5.18
N HIS A 138 7.85 16.35 5.93
CA HIS A 138 8.39 17.63 5.43
C HIS A 138 9.27 17.43 4.19
N LYS A 139 10.20 16.48 4.25
CA LYS A 139 11.09 16.17 3.13
C LYS A 139 10.33 15.73 1.87
N ALA A 140 9.25 14.96 2.01
CA ALA A 140 8.43 14.53 0.89
C ALA A 140 7.75 15.72 0.20
N VAL A 141 7.16 16.64 0.98
CA VAL A 141 6.52 17.84 0.47
C VAL A 141 7.54 18.81 -0.15
N GLU A 142 8.70 19.02 0.49
CA GLU A 142 9.81 19.80 -0.08
C GLU A 142 10.27 19.26 -1.45
N LYS A 143 10.14 17.95 -1.69
CA LYS A 143 10.47 17.28 -2.95
C LYS A 143 9.31 17.24 -3.94
N GLY A 144 8.18 17.88 -3.63
CA GLY A 144 7.06 18.05 -4.54
C GLY A 144 6.02 16.94 -4.49
N ALA A 145 5.92 16.16 -3.39
CA ALA A 145 4.80 15.26 -3.22
C ALA A 145 3.49 16.04 -3.04
N ASP A 146 2.43 15.65 -3.76
CA ASP A 146 1.11 16.27 -3.68
C ASP A 146 0.34 15.85 -2.42
N GLY A 147 0.59 14.62 -1.96
CA GLY A 147 -0.07 14.05 -0.80
C GLY A 147 0.86 13.16 0.03
N LEU A 148 0.44 12.91 1.25
CA LEU A 148 1.17 12.08 2.20
C LEU A 148 0.36 10.82 2.56
N VAL A 149 1.05 9.68 2.61
CA VAL A 149 0.56 8.47 3.26
C VAL A 149 1.22 8.38 4.63
N LEU A 150 0.47 8.67 5.69
CA LEU A 150 0.95 8.57 7.06
C LEU A 150 0.90 7.10 7.50
N VAL A 151 2.05 6.44 7.50
CA VAL A 151 2.16 5.04 7.90
C VAL A 151 2.38 4.98 9.41
N ALA A 152 1.27 4.99 10.14
CA ALA A 152 1.24 5.08 11.59
C ALA A 152 1.42 3.71 12.27
N ALA A 153 1.46 3.70 13.59
CA ALA A 153 1.45 2.49 14.40
C ALA A 153 0.27 1.58 14.03
N GLY A 154 0.51 0.28 13.99
CA GLY A 154 -0.49 -0.73 13.62
C GLY A 154 -0.70 -0.94 12.11
N ALA A 155 0.02 -0.23 11.23
CA ALA A 155 0.05 -0.54 9.81
C ALA A 155 0.75 -1.88 9.55
N GLY A 156 0.27 -2.65 8.57
CA GLY A 156 0.89 -3.92 8.15
C GLY A 156 2.13 -3.69 7.29
N GLY A 157 3.09 -4.62 7.31
CA GLY A 157 4.37 -4.46 6.64
C GLY A 157 5.21 -3.35 7.27
N HIS A 158 6.00 -2.63 6.48
CA HIS A 158 6.81 -1.51 6.98
C HIS A 158 5.92 -0.47 7.65
N ALA A 159 6.18 -0.17 8.91
CA ALA A 159 5.32 0.69 9.72
C ALA A 159 6.13 1.62 10.63
N GLY A 160 5.55 2.79 10.89
CA GLY A 160 6.00 3.70 11.94
C GLY A 160 5.48 3.28 13.33
N ALA A 161 5.96 3.97 14.34
CA ALA A 161 5.57 3.77 15.74
C ALA A 161 4.70 4.93 16.28
N ILE A 162 4.44 5.98 15.48
CA ILE A 162 3.64 7.13 15.89
C ILE A 162 2.16 6.75 15.87
N SER A 163 1.45 7.11 16.96
CA SER A 163 0.00 6.95 17.02
C SER A 163 -0.69 7.67 15.85
N PRO A 164 -1.70 7.05 15.21
CA PRO A 164 -2.50 7.72 14.17
C PRO A 164 -3.05 9.09 14.60
N PHE A 165 -3.49 9.19 15.83
CA PHE A 165 -4.05 10.43 16.40
C PHE A 165 -3.02 11.57 16.43
N ALA A 166 -1.83 11.30 16.98
CA ALA A 166 -0.76 12.29 17.03
C ALA A 166 -0.26 12.66 15.63
N PHE A 167 -0.05 11.64 14.79
CA PHE A 167 0.56 11.84 13.48
C PHE A 167 -0.29 12.72 12.55
N VAL A 168 -1.60 12.46 12.48
CA VAL A 168 -2.51 13.31 11.70
C VAL A 168 -2.63 14.71 12.29
N ALA A 169 -2.82 14.84 13.61
CA ALA A 169 -2.97 16.12 14.27
C ALA A 169 -1.76 17.04 14.06
N GLU A 170 -0.54 16.51 14.21
CA GLU A 170 0.69 17.26 13.98
C GLU A 170 0.88 17.61 12.49
N THR A 171 0.62 16.68 11.58
CA THR A 171 0.77 16.92 10.14
C THR A 171 -0.18 18.00 9.66
N ARG A 172 -1.42 18.04 10.17
CA ARG A 172 -2.42 19.05 9.82
C ARG A 172 -2.10 20.47 10.30
N GLN A 173 -1.16 20.65 11.21
CA GLN A 173 -0.72 21.99 11.63
C GLN A 173 0.05 22.73 10.52
N TRP A 174 0.62 22.03 9.55
CA TRP A 174 1.48 22.61 8.53
C TRP A 174 1.20 22.14 7.11
N PHE A 175 0.42 21.06 6.93
CA PHE A 175 0.14 20.49 5.61
C PHE A 175 -1.35 20.49 5.30
N ASP A 176 -1.73 21.25 4.28
CA ASP A 176 -3.10 21.38 3.78
C ASP A 176 -3.43 20.42 2.61
N GLY A 177 -2.44 19.71 2.08
CA GLY A 177 -2.61 18.74 1.01
C GLY A 177 -3.33 17.47 1.47
N PRO A 178 -3.63 16.54 0.55
CA PRO A 178 -4.33 15.30 0.86
C PRO A 178 -3.50 14.36 1.73
N ILE A 179 -4.12 13.82 2.77
CA ILE A 179 -3.55 12.83 3.68
C ILE A 179 -4.30 11.51 3.58
N ALA A 180 -3.57 10.42 3.34
CA ALA A 180 -4.03 9.05 3.51
C ALA A 180 -3.47 8.49 4.83
N LEU A 181 -4.33 8.02 5.73
CA LEU A 181 -3.93 7.44 7.01
C LEU A 181 -3.89 5.92 6.93
N SER A 182 -2.75 5.33 7.24
CA SER A 182 -2.55 3.90 7.44
C SER A 182 -2.31 3.56 8.91
N GLY A 183 -2.85 2.45 9.36
CA GLY A 183 -2.66 1.91 10.71
C GLY A 183 -3.96 1.45 11.34
N ALA A 184 -4.06 0.15 11.60
CA ALA A 184 -5.18 -0.51 12.27
C ALA A 184 -6.58 -0.25 11.67
N ILE A 185 -6.68 0.04 10.36
CA ILE A 185 -7.95 0.30 9.67
C ILE A 185 -8.40 -0.98 8.96
N GLY A 186 -9.46 -1.61 9.48
CA GLY A 186 -10.00 -2.88 8.94
C GLY A 186 -11.50 -2.84 8.61
N HIS A 187 -12.23 -1.76 8.99
CA HIS A 187 -13.68 -1.66 8.80
C HIS A 187 -14.16 -0.20 8.65
N GLY A 188 -15.43 -0.01 8.24
CA GLY A 188 -16.00 1.30 7.91
C GLY A 188 -15.97 2.33 9.05
N ARG A 189 -16.16 1.91 10.31
CA ARG A 189 -16.05 2.84 11.46
C ARG A 189 -14.63 3.39 11.61
N ALA A 190 -13.60 2.59 11.34
CA ALA A 190 -12.21 3.05 11.37
C ALA A 190 -11.92 4.03 10.22
N ILE A 191 -12.54 3.84 9.04
CA ILE A 191 -12.48 4.81 7.93
C ILE A 191 -13.09 6.15 8.36
N ARG A 192 -14.26 6.13 9.01
CA ARG A 192 -14.88 7.36 9.55
C ARG A 192 -14.02 8.03 10.61
N ALA A 193 -13.41 7.26 11.52
CA ALA A 193 -12.49 7.77 12.52
C ALA A 193 -11.28 8.48 11.89
N ALA A 194 -10.66 7.89 10.86
CA ALA A 194 -9.58 8.52 10.11
C ALA A 194 -10.00 9.88 9.53
N ARG A 195 -11.22 9.97 8.99
CA ARG A 195 -11.80 11.23 8.49
C ARG A 195 -12.02 12.26 9.57
N VAL A 196 -12.54 11.86 10.73
CA VAL A 196 -12.73 12.74 11.88
C VAL A 196 -11.40 13.26 12.42
N LEU A 197 -10.35 12.45 12.40
CA LEU A 197 -8.99 12.87 12.75
C LEU A 197 -8.41 13.93 11.80
N GLY A 198 -8.94 14.05 10.57
CA GLY A 198 -8.48 15.01 9.57
C GLY A 198 -7.76 14.38 8.37
N ALA A 199 -7.71 13.05 8.25
CA ALA A 199 -7.24 12.40 7.03
C ALA A 199 -8.29 12.49 5.92
N ASP A 200 -7.86 12.60 4.66
CA ASP A 200 -8.76 12.61 3.49
C ASP A 200 -9.11 11.20 3.05
N PHE A 201 -8.20 10.25 3.26
CA PHE A 201 -8.35 8.85 2.89
C PHE A 201 -7.94 7.93 4.02
N ALA A 202 -8.60 6.78 4.12
CA ALA A 202 -8.07 5.60 4.79
C ALA A 202 -7.17 4.81 3.83
N TYR A 203 -5.99 4.37 4.28
CA TYR A 203 -5.07 3.54 3.50
C TYR A 203 -5.04 2.13 4.08
N ILE A 204 -5.60 1.17 3.34
CA ILE A 204 -6.01 -0.13 3.87
C ILE A 204 -5.27 -1.25 3.14
N GLY A 205 -4.53 -2.08 3.88
CA GLY A 205 -3.82 -3.25 3.34
C GLY A 205 -4.43 -4.57 3.77
N SER A 206 -4.30 -4.93 5.04
CA SER A 206 -4.54 -6.27 5.55
C SER A 206 -5.96 -6.80 5.28
N ALA A 207 -6.98 -5.94 5.32
CA ALA A 207 -8.34 -6.34 4.99
C ALA A 207 -8.49 -6.82 3.54
N PHE A 208 -7.69 -6.28 2.61
CA PHE A 208 -7.71 -6.68 1.20
C PHE A 208 -6.89 -7.94 0.91
N ILE A 209 -6.00 -8.37 1.82
CA ILE A 209 -5.36 -9.69 1.70
C ILE A 209 -6.42 -10.79 1.77
N ALA A 210 -7.40 -10.65 2.67
CA ALA A 210 -8.52 -11.58 2.84
C ALA A 210 -9.65 -11.28 1.83
N THR A 211 -9.30 -11.16 0.54
CA THR A 211 -10.26 -11.05 -0.57
C THR A 211 -10.03 -12.14 -1.61
N GLN A 212 -11.05 -12.43 -2.41
CA GLN A 212 -10.96 -13.46 -3.45
C GLN A 212 -9.95 -13.07 -4.53
N GLU A 213 -9.89 -11.77 -4.88
CA GLU A 213 -9.07 -11.21 -5.96
C GLU A 213 -7.60 -10.98 -5.57
N ALA A 214 -7.27 -11.05 -4.26
CA ALA A 214 -5.90 -10.95 -3.79
C ALA A 214 -5.07 -12.17 -4.21
N ASN A 215 -3.88 -11.93 -4.77
CA ASN A 215 -2.92 -12.96 -5.10
C ASN A 215 -2.15 -13.42 -3.84
N ALA A 216 -2.88 -13.89 -2.84
CA ALA A 216 -2.35 -14.45 -1.60
C ALA A 216 -2.72 -15.93 -1.48
N PRO A 217 -1.85 -16.80 -0.94
CA PRO A 217 -2.20 -18.18 -0.66
C PRO A 217 -3.39 -18.28 0.29
N ASP A 218 -4.20 -19.33 0.15
CA ASP A 218 -5.42 -19.51 0.97
C ASP A 218 -5.12 -19.58 2.48
N ASN A 219 -4.00 -20.19 2.86
CA ASN A 219 -3.55 -20.23 4.25
C ASN A 219 -3.20 -18.83 4.80
N TYR A 220 -2.66 -17.92 3.98
CA TYR A 220 -2.44 -16.53 4.40
C TYR A 220 -3.78 -15.81 4.61
N LYS A 221 -4.70 -15.93 3.63
CA LYS A 221 -6.06 -15.34 3.73
C LYS A 221 -6.80 -15.85 4.97
N SER A 222 -6.75 -17.16 5.22
CA SER A 222 -7.38 -17.81 6.37
C SER A 222 -6.73 -17.37 7.68
N MET A 223 -5.40 -17.23 7.72
CA MET A 223 -4.68 -16.76 8.90
C MET A 223 -5.06 -15.31 9.25
N ILE A 224 -5.21 -14.42 8.25
CA ILE A 224 -5.74 -13.07 8.48
C ILE A 224 -7.11 -13.10 9.15
N ALA A 225 -8.02 -13.94 8.65
CA ALA A 225 -9.38 -14.03 9.16
C ALA A 225 -9.50 -14.72 10.55
N ALA A 226 -8.48 -15.49 10.95
CA ALA A 226 -8.43 -16.19 12.22
C ALA A 226 -7.60 -15.46 13.30
N SER A 227 -6.95 -14.35 12.98
CA SER A 227 -6.03 -13.63 13.88
C SER A 227 -6.62 -12.32 14.40
N SER A 228 -6.03 -11.81 15.47
CA SER A 228 -6.39 -10.56 16.14
C SER A 228 -5.19 -9.59 16.20
N ALA A 229 -5.37 -8.44 16.84
CA ALA A 229 -4.29 -7.48 17.07
C ALA A 229 -3.15 -8.08 17.93
N ASP A 230 -3.47 -9.00 18.86
CA ASP A 230 -2.50 -9.65 19.74
C ASP A 230 -1.56 -10.62 18.99
N ASP A 231 -1.99 -11.05 17.79
CA ASP A 231 -1.22 -11.91 16.91
C ASP A 231 -0.26 -11.11 16.00
N ILE A 232 -0.08 -9.82 16.24
CA ILE A 232 0.85 -8.98 15.50
C ILE A 232 2.11 -8.73 16.31
N VAL A 233 3.29 -8.95 15.69
CA VAL A 233 4.59 -8.60 16.25
C VAL A 233 5.28 -7.55 15.39
N TYR A 234 5.91 -6.56 16.05
CA TYR A 234 6.68 -5.50 15.42
C TYR A 234 8.17 -5.82 15.50
N SER A 235 8.81 -6.09 14.36
CA SER A 235 10.20 -6.52 14.29
C SER A 235 10.89 -6.02 13.02
N ASN A 236 12.21 -5.83 13.09
CA ASN A 236 13.04 -5.51 11.92
C ASN A 236 13.84 -6.72 11.40
N LEU A 237 13.64 -7.91 11.98
CA LEU A 237 14.46 -9.10 11.70
C LEU A 237 14.47 -9.45 10.20
N PHE A 238 13.30 -9.42 9.54
CA PHE A 238 13.14 -10.05 8.23
C PHE A 238 13.61 -9.18 7.06
N THR A 239 13.53 -7.86 7.20
CA THR A 239 13.83 -6.91 6.11
C THR A 239 14.88 -5.86 6.48
N GLY A 240 15.28 -5.77 7.74
CA GLY A 240 16.11 -4.68 8.27
C GLY A 240 15.32 -3.40 8.57
N VAL A 241 14.03 -3.33 8.16
CA VAL A 241 13.10 -2.24 8.46
C VAL A 241 12.03 -2.77 9.42
N HIS A 242 11.69 -1.98 10.42
CA HIS A 242 10.61 -2.34 11.34
C HIS A 242 9.28 -2.51 10.61
N SER A 243 8.64 -3.65 10.86
CA SER A 243 7.41 -4.07 10.19
C SER A 243 6.52 -4.87 11.12
N ASN A 244 5.23 -4.84 10.86
CA ASN A 244 4.26 -5.67 11.55
C ASN A 244 4.04 -7.00 10.80
N TYR A 245 4.14 -8.10 11.53
CA TYR A 245 4.03 -9.47 11.02
C TYR A 245 3.04 -10.30 11.82
N LEU A 246 2.45 -11.32 11.18
CA LEU A 246 1.60 -12.32 11.81
C LEU A 246 2.46 -13.31 12.63
N LYS A 247 2.29 -13.34 13.93
CA LYS A 247 2.93 -14.32 14.84
C LYS A 247 2.71 -15.78 14.38
N PRO A 248 1.49 -16.21 14.01
CA PRO A 248 1.28 -17.57 13.54
C PRO A 248 2.12 -17.96 12.32
N SER A 249 2.43 -17.02 11.42
CA SER A 249 3.31 -17.31 10.27
C SER A 249 4.76 -17.48 10.67
N ILE A 250 5.22 -16.77 11.72
CA ILE A 250 6.56 -16.89 12.30
C ILE A 250 6.70 -18.24 12.99
N VAL A 251 5.68 -18.64 13.76
CA VAL A 251 5.63 -19.97 14.39
C VAL A 251 5.65 -21.09 13.35
N ALA A 252 4.87 -20.96 12.29
CA ALA A 252 4.86 -21.92 11.18
C ALA A 252 6.22 -22.04 10.47
N ALA A 253 7.01 -20.96 10.47
CA ALA A 253 8.39 -20.96 9.96
C ALA A 253 9.43 -21.48 10.98
N GLY A 254 8.99 -22.01 12.14
CA GLY A 254 9.85 -22.61 13.16
C GLY A 254 10.58 -21.60 14.06
N MET A 255 10.11 -20.35 14.15
CA MET A 255 10.70 -19.31 14.99
C MET A 255 9.76 -18.93 16.15
N ASP A 256 10.37 -18.43 17.25
CA ASP A 256 9.64 -17.89 18.39
C ASP A 256 9.36 -16.39 18.19
N PRO A 257 8.09 -15.96 18.00
CA PRO A 257 7.76 -14.56 17.78
C PRO A 257 8.03 -13.65 18.99
N ASP A 258 8.17 -14.21 20.19
CA ASP A 258 8.43 -13.44 21.42
C ASP A 258 9.95 -13.27 21.69
N ASN A 259 10.82 -14.01 20.95
CA ASN A 259 12.27 -13.96 21.08
C ASN A 259 12.98 -13.70 19.73
N LEU A 260 12.49 -12.74 18.95
CA LEU A 260 13.09 -12.40 17.66
C LEU A 260 14.36 -11.55 17.83
N PRO A 261 15.50 -11.93 17.22
CA PRO A 261 16.70 -11.10 17.23
C PRO A 261 16.51 -9.82 16.42
N VAL A 262 17.26 -8.78 16.79
CA VAL A 262 17.27 -7.51 16.04
C VAL A 262 18.20 -7.62 14.84
N SER A 263 17.75 -7.20 13.67
CA SER A 263 18.56 -7.17 12.44
C SER A 263 19.37 -5.88 12.32
N ASP A 264 20.50 -5.95 11.62
CA ASP A 264 21.31 -4.80 11.26
C ASP A 264 20.66 -4.03 10.08
N PRO A 265 20.23 -2.77 10.27
CA PRO A 265 19.60 -1.97 9.21
C PRO A 265 20.48 -1.75 7.98
N SER A 266 21.83 -1.84 8.11
CA SER A 266 22.75 -1.67 6.98
C SER A 266 22.66 -2.80 5.94
N LYS A 267 22.04 -3.94 6.29
CA LYS A 267 21.84 -5.10 5.43
C LYS A 267 20.55 -5.08 4.61
N MET A 268 19.83 -3.96 4.66
CA MET A 268 18.61 -3.77 3.88
C MET A 268 18.90 -3.82 2.37
N ASN A 269 18.22 -4.71 1.64
CA ASN A 269 18.36 -4.85 0.19
C ASN A 269 17.01 -5.19 -0.46
N PHE A 270 16.55 -4.34 -1.37
CA PHE A 270 15.35 -4.52 -2.20
C PHE A 270 15.66 -4.96 -3.63
N GLY A 271 16.95 -5.09 -3.99
CA GLY A 271 17.41 -5.57 -5.30
C GLY A 271 17.27 -7.08 -5.42
N THR A 272 17.17 -7.56 -6.66
CA THR A 272 17.37 -8.95 -7.02
C THR A 272 18.86 -9.15 -7.33
N ASP A 273 19.50 -10.16 -6.73
CA ASP A 273 20.82 -10.59 -7.17
C ASP A 273 20.74 -11.28 -8.55
N ALA A 274 21.87 -11.32 -9.25
CA ALA A 274 21.97 -11.90 -10.59
C ALA A 274 21.71 -13.42 -10.61
N SER A 275 21.72 -14.10 -9.45
CA SER A 275 21.51 -15.55 -9.31
C SER A 275 20.06 -15.93 -9.00
N GLY A 276 19.21 -14.98 -8.59
CA GLY A 276 17.85 -15.27 -8.16
C GLY A 276 17.74 -16.10 -6.87
N GLU A 277 18.86 -16.45 -6.25
CA GLU A 277 18.93 -17.24 -5.03
C GLU A 277 19.17 -16.35 -3.81
N ARG A 278 18.14 -16.20 -2.98
CA ARG A 278 18.31 -15.70 -1.62
C ARG A 278 18.49 -16.88 -0.67
N ASN A 279 19.70 -17.03 -0.17
CA ASN A 279 20.03 -17.98 0.94
C ASN A 279 19.49 -17.51 2.31
N LYS A 280 18.43 -16.72 2.36
CA LYS A 280 17.70 -16.38 3.59
C LYS A 280 16.25 -16.85 3.45
N PRO A 281 15.59 -17.24 4.57
CA PRO A 281 14.16 -17.56 4.54
C PRO A 281 13.46 -16.48 3.71
N LYS A 282 12.62 -16.90 2.77
CA LYS A 282 11.89 -16.00 1.86
C LYS A 282 10.83 -15.27 2.70
N ALA A 283 11.29 -14.31 3.50
CA ALA A 283 10.54 -13.64 4.56
C ALA A 283 9.11 -13.22 4.12
N TRP A 284 8.94 -12.86 2.83
CA TRP A 284 7.66 -12.48 2.27
C TRP A 284 6.84 -13.64 1.68
N LYS A 285 7.42 -14.83 1.57
CA LYS A 285 6.70 -16.03 1.11
C LYS A 285 6.19 -16.89 2.26
N GLU A 286 6.89 -16.85 3.39
CA GLU A 286 6.65 -17.75 4.53
C GLU A 286 6.27 -16.98 5.80
N ILE A 287 6.73 -15.71 5.95
CA ILE A 287 6.42 -14.83 7.07
C ILE A 287 5.63 -13.65 6.55
N TRP A 288 4.40 -13.54 7.00
CA TRP A 288 3.42 -12.65 6.40
C TRP A 288 3.22 -11.37 7.19
N GLY A 289 3.24 -10.24 6.46
CA GLY A 289 2.97 -8.93 7.03
C GLY A 289 1.48 -8.72 7.27
N SER A 290 1.13 -8.13 8.41
CA SER A 290 -0.24 -7.72 8.68
C SER A 290 -0.30 -6.59 9.70
N GLY A 291 -1.33 -5.75 9.59
CA GLY A 291 -1.59 -4.68 10.55
C GLY A 291 -2.56 -5.09 11.66
N GLN A 292 -2.59 -4.30 12.73
CA GLN A 292 -3.39 -4.57 13.93
C GLN A 292 -4.91 -4.49 13.71
N GLY A 293 -5.38 -3.98 12.56
CA GLY A 293 -6.81 -3.90 12.24
C GLY A 293 -7.47 -5.22 11.84
N ILE A 294 -6.73 -6.34 11.80
CA ILE A 294 -7.24 -7.62 11.30
C ILE A 294 -8.32 -8.25 12.18
N GLY A 295 -8.36 -7.97 13.46
CA GLY A 295 -9.40 -8.49 14.35
C GLY A 295 -10.85 -8.13 13.94
N SER A 296 -11.01 -7.22 12.97
CA SER A 296 -12.30 -6.91 12.35
C SER A 296 -12.51 -7.59 10.98
N VAL A 297 -11.59 -8.46 10.56
CA VAL A 297 -11.63 -9.20 9.28
C VAL A 297 -11.91 -10.66 9.57
N ASP A 298 -13.17 -11.07 9.49
CA ASP A 298 -13.67 -12.38 9.94
C ASP A 298 -13.79 -13.43 8.82
N LYS A 299 -13.64 -13.02 7.55
CA LYS A 299 -13.84 -13.91 6.39
C LYS A 299 -13.17 -13.41 5.12
N VAL A 300 -12.94 -14.34 4.19
CA VAL A 300 -12.52 -14.08 2.82
C VAL A 300 -13.76 -13.83 1.97
N VAL A 301 -13.86 -12.63 1.39
CA VAL A 301 -15.00 -12.23 0.55
C VAL A 301 -14.50 -11.46 -0.68
N PRO A 302 -15.31 -11.28 -1.74
CA PRO A 302 -14.98 -10.35 -2.82
C PRO A 302 -14.77 -8.92 -2.32
N VAL A 303 -13.98 -8.15 -3.06
CA VAL A 303 -13.65 -6.74 -2.71
C VAL A 303 -14.89 -5.88 -2.54
N ASP A 304 -15.89 -6.02 -3.40
CA ASP A 304 -17.14 -5.25 -3.36
C ASP A 304 -17.92 -5.45 -2.05
N ARG A 305 -17.76 -6.60 -1.41
CA ARG A 305 -18.36 -6.90 -0.09
C ARG A 305 -17.53 -6.42 1.09
N LYS A 306 -16.22 -6.17 0.90
CA LYS A 306 -15.36 -5.54 1.92
C LYS A 306 -15.68 -4.06 2.13
N SER A 307 -16.16 -3.39 1.08
CA SER A 307 -16.41 -1.95 1.09
C SER A 307 -17.75 -1.54 1.70
N VAL A 308 -18.61 -2.48 2.03
CA VAL A 308 -20.03 -2.24 2.39
C VAL A 308 -20.25 -2.15 3.92
N VAL A 309 -19.21 -2.21 4.74
CA VAL A 309 -19.39 -2.22 6.21
C VAL A 309 -19.02 -0.89 6.84
#